data_20d43c3877584654eb8435f7bd32b8b0
#
_entry.id   20d43c3877584654eb8435f7bd32b8b0
#
_cell.length_a   1.000
_cell.length_b   1.000
_cell.length_c   1.000
_cell.angle_alpha   90.00
_cell.angle_beta   90.00
_cell.angle_gamma   90.00
#
_symmetry.space_group_name_H-M   'P 1'
#
loop_
_entity.id
_entity.type
_entity.pdbx_description
1 polymer ?
#
loop_
_entity_poly.entity_id
_entity_poly.type
_entity_poly.pdbx_seq_one_letter_code
_entity_poly.pdbx_strand_id
1 'polypeptide(L)'
;MLQHTFLHLPGLGPATERKLWAAGIRTWDDFLNAPRLPVSPAKLTAWRNALEASKERLAAGDADYFGERLPPAEAWRLFFDFKDSLACVDIETDGTAANEITAVAFYDGHETVRTYANGRNLEQFTTDILESKVLVTFNGRCFDAPVLTSHLGAVLPKAHIDVRNVLTGLGIKGGLKKCEARYGVSRGDLTGADGYFAVVLWREYQRRGDPAILETLLAYNAADVLALPVLLVHAINDLLLETPFADRYALPIPRPGANPHAPVPAVLRRLAWAFSRK
;
A
#
# COMPACT_ATOMS: atom_id res chain seq x y z
N MET A 1 3.96 -16.55 0.91
CA MET A 1 5.28 -15.96 1.30
C MET A 1 5.45 -15.87 2.81
N LEU A 2 4.39 -15.68 3.57
CA LEU A 2 4.46 -15.58 5.04
C LEU A 2 5.09 -16.79 5.69
N GLN A 3 4.83 -18.01 5.21
CA GLN A 3 5.45 -19.23 5.73
C GLN A 3 6.98 -19.30 5.57
N HIS A 4 7.57 -18.40 4.80
CA HIS A 4 9.01 -18.30 4.58
C HIS A 4 9.68 -17.18 5.38
N THR A 5 8.91 -16.35 6.06
CA THR A 5 9.45 -15.29 6.92
C THR A 5 9.39 -15.66 8.39
N PHE A 6 10.39 -15.21 9.12
CA PHE A 6 10.49 -15.32 10.57
C PHE A 6 10.50 -13.93 11.23
N LEU A 7 10.38 -12.84 10.45
CA LEU A 7 10.53 -11.47 10.94
C LEU A 7 9.38 -11.01 11.85
N HIS A 8 8.26 -11.73 11.85
CA HIS A 8 7.14 -11.50 12.76
C HIS A 8 7.38 -12.10 14.17
N LEU A 9 8.46 -12.88 14.34
CA LEU A 9 8.81 -13.47 15.62
C LEU A 9 9.53 -12.45 16.52
N PRO A 10 9.25 -12.42 17.83
CA PRO A 10 9.81 -11.42 18.71
C PRO A 10 11.34 -11.51 18.80
N GLY A 11 12.01 -10.40 18.49
CA GLY A 11 13.48 -10.29 18.57
C GLY A 11 14.25 -11.06 17.51
N LEU A 12 13.59 -11.50 16.41
CA LEU A 12 14.23 -12.05 15.23
C LEU A 12 14.33 -10.97 14.15
N GLY A 13 15.55 -10.63 13.77
CA GLY A 13 15.80 -9.62 12.73
C GLY A 13 16.31 -10.23 11.42
N PRO A 14 16.44 -9.41 10.36
CA PRO A 14 16.78 -9.86 9.00
C PRO A 14 18.08 -10.68 8.92
N ALA A 15 19.10 -10.33 9.72
CA ALA A 15 20.36 -11.07 9.73
C ALA A 15 20.18 -12.51 10.25
N THR A 16 19.30 -12.72 11.24
CA THR A 16 18.99 -14.04 11.77
C THR A 16 18.15 -14.84 10.77
N GLU A 17 17.17 -14.22 10.15
CA GLU A 17 16.36 -14.84 9.10
C GLU A 17 17.24 -15.35 7.95
N ARG A 18 18.15 -14.54 7.43
CA ARG A 18 19.11 -14.97 6.39
C ARG A 18 19.97 -16.13 6.81
N LYS A 19 20.41 -16.17 8.08
CA LYS A 19 21.16 -17.32 8.62
C LYS A 19 20.33 -18.60 8.66
N LEU A 20 19.04 -18.50 9.03
CA LEU A 20 18.12 -19.63 8.98
C LEU A 20 17.97 -20.16 7.55
N TRP A 21 17.71 -19.30 6.60
CA TRP A 21 17.60 -19.72 5.19
C TRP A 21 18.88 -20.37 4.65
N ALA A 22 20.04 -19.80 4.98
CA ALA A 22 21.34 -20.37 4.60
C ALA A 22 21.61 -21.75 5.24
N ALA A 23 21.05 -21.99 6.42
CA ALA A 23 21.09 -23.30 7.09
C ALA A 23 20.03 -24.31 6.60
N GLY A 24 19.28 -23.97 5.54
CA GLY A 24 18.23 -24.81 4.97
C GLY A 24 16.87 -24.70 5.65
N ILE A 25 16.73 -23.86 6.67
CA ILE A 25 15.47 -23.61 7.39
C ILE A 25 14.73 -22.49 6.65
N ARG A 26 13.89 -22.86 5.68
CA ARG A 26 13.26 -21.93 4.73
C ARG A 26 11.77 -21.75 4.97
N THR A 27 11.16 -22.61 5.79
CA THR A 27 9.74 -22.58 6.15
C THR A 27 9.56 -22.68 7.65
N TRP A 28 8.36 -22.35 8.12
CA TRP A 28 7.99 -22.59 9.52
C TRP A 28 8.05 -24.07 9.89
N ASP A 29 7.66 -24.96 8.97
CA ASP A 29 7.74 -26.42 9.19
C ASP A 29 9.19 -26.90 9.30
N ASP A 30 10.11 -26.38 8.49
CA ASP A 30 11.54 -26.68 8.65
C ASP A 30 12.03 -26.29 10.05
N PHE A 31 11.60 -25.09 10.53
CA PHE A 31 11.98 -24.60 11.86
C PHE A 31 11.43 -25.48 12.99
N LEU A 32 10.15 -25.83 12.91
CA LEU A 32 9.47 -26.65 13.92
C LEU A 32 10.04 -28.05 14.01
N ASN A 33 10.43 -28.64 12.87
CA ASN A 33 11.00 -30.00 12.79
C ASN A 33 12.52 -30.04 12.96
N ALA A 34 13.21 -28.87 13.03
CA ALA A 34 14.66 -28.85 13.18
C ALA A 34 15.09 -29.42 14.54
N PRO A 35 16.01 -30.43 14.55
CA PRO A 35 16.44 -31.07 15.80
C PRO A 35 17.31 -30.16 16.66
N ARG A 36 18.03 -29.24 16.05
CA ARG A 36 18.88 -28.24 16.73
C ARG A 36 18.86 -26.93 15.96
N LEU A 37 18.78 -25.84 16.70
CA LEU A 37 18.89 -24.47 16.20
C LEU A 37 19.92 -23.71 17.04
N PRO A 38 20.72 -22.81 16.46
CA PRO A 38 21.75 -22.06 17.16
C PRO A 38 21.17 -20.90 17.98
N VAL A 39 20.19 -21.19 18.84
CA VAL A 39 19.46 -20.22 19.68
C VAL A 39 19.31 -20.74 21.10
N SER A 40 19.15 -19.84 22.06
CA SER A 40 18.95 -20.24 23.46
C SER A 40 17.61 -21.01 23.62
N PRO A 41 17.54 -21.96 24.59
CA PRO A 41 16.34 -22.75 24.83
C PRO A 41 15.07 -21.91 25.02
N ALA A 42 15.18 -20.81 25.78
CA ALA A 42 14.05 -19.90 26.04
C ALA A 42 13.52 -19.24 24.75
N LYS A 43 14.41 -18.75 23.87
CA LYS A 43 14.02 -18.20 22.56
C LYS A 43 13.43 -19.27 21.65
N LEU A 44 14.00 -20.48 21.68
CA LEU A 44 13.52 -21.58 20.85
C LEU A 44 12.07 -21.95 21.21
N THR A 45 11.75 -22.08 22.49
CA THR A 45 10.39 -22.36 22.96
C THR A 45 9.42 -21.23 22.56
N ALA A 46 9.80 -19.98 22.80
CA ALA A 46 8.97 -18.82 22.45
C ALA A 46 8.69 -18.75 20.94
N TRP A 47 9.70 -18.99 20.11
CA TRP A 47 9.54 -18.94 18.64
C TRP A 47 8.73 -20.12 18.10
N ARG A 48 8.89 -21.32 18.66
CA ARG A 48 8.05 -22.47 18.30
C ARG A 48 6.58 -22.22 18.59
N ASN A 49 6.25 -21.74 19.80
CA ASN A 49 4.88 -21.40 20.18
C ASN A 49 4.31 -20.30 19.25
N ALA A 50 5.12 -19.28 18.93
CA ALA A 50 4.70 -18.22 18.04
C ALA A 50 4.46 -18.70 16.61
N LEU A 51 5.27 -19.66 16.10
CA LEU A 51 5.09 -20.26 14.77
C LEU A 51 3.83 -21.14 14.69
N GLU A 52 3.53 -21.93 15.74
CA GLU A 52 2.28 -22.70 15.78
C GLU A 52 1.06 -21.74 15.76
N ALA A 53 1.08 -20.69 16.58
CA ALA A 53 0.05 -19.66 16.53
C ALA A 53 -0.04 -18.99 15.14
N SER A 54 1.11 -18.74 14.50
CA SER A 54 1.15 -18.15 13.15
C SER A 54 0.51 -19.05 12.10
N LYS A 55 0.67 -20.37 12.19
CA LYS A 55 0.00 -21.34 11.30
C LYS A 55 -1.52 -21.27 11.44
N GLU A 56 -2.02 -21.24 12.68
CA GLU A 56 -3.45 -21.10 12.96
C GLU A 56 -4.00 -19.77 12.44
N ARG A 57 -3.30 -18.67 12.68
CA ARG A 57 -3.69 -17.33 12.23
C ARG A 57 -3.69 -17.21 10.70
N LEU A 58 -2.68 -17.79 10.03
CA LEU A 58 -2.64 -17.80 8.57
C LEU A 58 -3.79 -18.65 7.99
N ALA A 59 -4.08 -19.81 8.57
CA ALA A 59 -5.19 -20.66 8.16
C ALA A 59 -6.55 -19.97 8.36
N ALA A 60 -6.68 -19.13 9.40
CA ALA A 60 -7.86 -18.30 9.65
C ALA A 60 -7.96 -17.07 8.74
N GLY A 61 -6.93 -16.80 7.93
CA GLY A 61 -6.87 -15.60 7.08
C GLY A 61 -6.76 -14.30 7.88
N ASP A 62 -6.11 -14.34 9.05
CA ASP A 62 -5.88 -13.20 9.95
C ASP A 62 -4.67 -12.39 9.49
N ALA A 63 -4.90 -11.45 8.58
CA ALA A 63 -3.85 -10.58 8.06
C ALA A 63 -3.30 -9.62 9.13
N ASP A 64 -4.17 -9.14 10.02
CA ASP A 64 -3.83 -8.16 11.06
C ASP A 64 -2.78 -8.71 12.04
N TYR A 65 -2.85 -10.01 12.35
CA TYR A 65 -1.85 -10.67 13.16
C TYR A 65 -0.41 -10.49 12.62
N PHE A 66 -0.24 -10.60 11.32
CA PHE A 66 1.05 -10.41 10.65
C PHE A 66 1.39 -8.95 10.44
N GLY A 67 0.40 -8.14 10.09
CA GLY A 67 0.57 -6.71 9.86
C GLY A 67 1.07 -5.94 11.09
N GLU A 68 0.63 -6.36 12.28
CA GLU A 68 1.08 -5.78 13.55
C GLU A 68 2.49 -6.22 13.97
N ARG A 69 3.00 -7.31 13.41
CA ARG A 69 4.27 -7.94 13.82
C ARG A 69 5.40 -7.81 12.81
N LEU A 70 5.09 -7.66 11.54
CA LEU A 70 6.11 -7.45 10.52
C LEU A 70 6.67 -6.02 10.58
N PRO A 71 8.00 -5.86 10.40
CA PRO A 71 8.56 -4.53 10.18
C PRO A 71 7.89 -3.85 8.98
N PRO A 72 7.62 -2.54 9.00
CA PRO A 72 6.92 -1.84 7.91
C PRO A 72 7.54 -2.04 6.52
N ALA A 73 8.87 -2.10 6.42
CA ALA A 73 9.58 -2.35 5.16
C ALA A 73 9.40 -3.79 4.65
N GLU A 74 8.97 -4.72 5.50
CA GLU A 74 8.79 -6.14 5.18
C GLU A 74 7.31 -6.51 5.01
N ALA A 75 6.40 -5.55 5.14
CA ALA A 75 4.96 -5.76 5.00
C ALA A 75 4.55 -6.24 3.60
N TRP A 76 5.41 -6.05 2.57
CA TRP A 76 5.20 -6.59 1.22
C TRP A 76 4.95 -8.10 1.17
N ARG A 77 5.42 -8.84 2.19
CA ARG A 77 5.25 -10.29 2.30
C ARG A 77 3.78 -10.70 2.48
N LEU A 78 2.93 -9.80 2.98
CA LEU A 78 1.49 -9.99 3.08
C LEU A 78 0.82 -10.16 1.71
N PHE A 79 1.41 -9.54 0.67
CA PHE A 79 0.83 -9.53 -0.68
C PHE A 79 0.47 -10.94 -1.18
N PHE A 80 1.37 -11.90 -1.03
CA PHE A 80 1.21 -13.24 -1.61
C PHE A 80 0.05 -14.04 -1.01
N ASP A 81 -0.20 -13.84 0.26
CA ASP A 81 -1.20 -14.62 1.01
C ASP A 81 -2.56 -13.90 1.07
N PHE A 82 -2.59 -12.57 0.75
CA PHE A 82 -3.80 -11.73 0.85
C PHE A 82 -4.07 -10.87 -0.39
N LYS A 83 -3.46 -11.18 -1.54
CA LYS A 83 -3.58 -10.38 -2.78
C LYS A 83 -5.02 -10.19 -3.26
N ASP A 84 -5.91 -11.12 -2.94
CA ASP A 84 -7.32 -11.08 -3.36
C ASP A 84 -8.21 -10.31 -2.36
N SER A 85 -7.63 -9.64 -1.36
CA SER A 85 -8.32 -8.86 -0.33
C SER A 85 -7.56 -7.56 -0.01
N LEU A 86 -6.96 -6.95 -1.04
CA LEU A 86 -6.25 -5.68 -0.92
C LEU A 86 -7.21 -4.50 -1.04
N ALA A 87 -6.85 -3.41 -0.37
CA ALA A 87 -7.42 -2.08 -0.58
C ALA A 87 -6.27 -1.10 -0.88
N CYS A 88 -6.05 -0.78 -2.14
CA CYS A 88 -5.22 0.36 -2.52
C CYS A 88 -6.02 1.64 -2.30
N VAL A 89 -5.55 2.50 -1.43
CA VAL A 89 -6.27 3.72 -1.02
C VAL A 89 -5.33 4.92 -1.11
N ASP A 90 -5.88 6.03 -1.57
CA ASP A 90 -5.26 7.34 -1.57
C ASP A 90 -6.32 8.40 -1.28
N ILE A 91 -5.96 9.44 -0.54
CA ILE A 91 -6.87 10.54 -0.20
C ILE A 91 -6.35 11.88 -0.69
N GLU A 92 -7.27 12.76 -1.05
CA GLU A 92 -6.99 14.16 -1.25
C GLU A 92 -7.64 15.00 -0.15
N THR A 93 -6.96 16.06 0.28
CA THR A 93 -7.45 16.97 1.31
C THR A 93 -7.51 18.41 0.80
N ASP A 94 -8.17 19.27 1.55
CA ASP A 94 -8.32 20.69 1.21
C ASP A 94 -7.04 21.53 1.37
N GLY A 95 -5.97 20.91 1.91
CA GLY A 95 -4.67 21.55 2.16
C GLY A 95 -4.70 22.56 3.31
N THR A 96 -5.71 22.56 4.16
CA THR A 96 -5.75 23.32 5.41
C THR A 96 -5.12 22.51 6.56
N ALA A 97 -4.94 23.14 7.72
CA ALA A 97 -4.48 22.46 8.91
C ALA A 97 -5.48 21.39 9.43
N ALA A 98 -6.75 21.50 9.07
CA ALA A 98 -7.78 20.53 9.41
C ALA A 98 -7.67 19.24 8.57
N ASN A 99 -7.04 19.33 7.36
CA ASN A 99 -6.95 18.22 6.42
C ASN A 99 -8.31 17.59 6.09
N GLU A 100 -9.33 18.44 5.81
CA GLU A 100 -10.63 17.91 5.42
C GLU A 100 -10.51 17.07 4.15
N ILE A 101 -11.05 15.85 4.20
CA ILE A 101 -11.01 14.93 3.07
C ILE A 101 -11.90 15.47 1.95
N THR A 102 -11.35 15.63 0.77
CA THR A 102 -12.04 16.11 -0.44
C THR A 102 -12.41 15.00 -1.39
N ALA A 103 -11.54 14.01 -1.52
CA ALA A 103 -11.75 12.80 -2.29
C ALA A 103 -11.02 11.61 -1.68
N VAL A 104 -11.54 10.42 -1.92
CA VAL A 104 -10.89 9.14 -1.64
C VAL A 104 -10.99 8.29 -2.90
N ALA A 105 -9.89 7.67 -3.30
CA ALA A 105 -9.89 6.60 -4.29
C ALA A 105 -9.59 5.26 -3.62
N PHE A 106 -10.33 4.23 -4.01
CA PHE A 106 -10.20 2.86 -3.57
C PHE A 106 -10.09 1.94 -4.77
N TYR A 107 -9.11 1.04 -4.78
CA TYR A 107 -8.92 0.04 -5.81
C TYR A 107 -8.56 -1.31 -5.18
N ASP A 108 -9.35 -2.35 -5.47
CA ASP A 108 -9.16 -3.70 -4.94
C ASP A 108 -8.04 -4.51 -5.65
N GLY A 109 -7.46 -3.95 -6.70
CA GLY A 109 -6.41 -4.61 -7.50
C GLY A 109 -6.95 -5.44 -8.66
N HIS A 110 -8.26 -5.56 -8.83
CA HIS A 110 -8.88 -6.45 -9.83
C HIS A 110 -9.76 -5.72 -10.83
N GLU A 111 -10.69 -4.90 -10.35
CA GLU A 111 -11.75 -4.32 -11.18
C GLU A 111 -11.61 -2.80 -11.32
N THR A 112 -12.70 -2.11 -11.08
CA THR A 112 -12.81 -0.67 -11.27
C THR A 112 -12.41 0.07 -10.00
N VAL A 113 -11.74 1.19 -10.16
CA VAL A 113 -11.52 2.14 -9.07
C VAL A 113 -12.87 2.71 -8.64
N ARG A 114 -13.14 2.68 -7.33
CA ARG A 114 -14.24 3.42 -6.71
C ARG A 114 -13.71 4.75 -6.22
N THR A 115 -14.47 5.81 -6.41
CA THR A 115 -14.11 7.15 -5.96
C THR A 115 -15.21 7.75 -5.11
N TYR A 116 -14.81 8.44 -4.08
CA TYR A 116 -15.69 9.07 -3.12
C TYR A 116 -15.34 10.54 -2.99
N ALA A 117 -16.35 11.42 -3.03
CA ALA A 117 -16.15 12.86 -2.97
C ALA A 117 -16.93 13.46 -1.80
N ASN A 118 -16.33 14.44 -1.13
CA ASN A 118 -16.97 15.20 -0.07
C ASN A 118 -18.26 15.89 -0.59
N GLY A 119 -19.32 15.80 0.22
CA GLY A 119 -20.65 16.30 -0.13
C GLY A 119 -21.41 15.44 -1.14
N ARG A 120 -20.93 14.22 -1.48
CA ARG A 120 -21.60 13.28 -2.38
C ARG A 120 -21.76 11.90 -1.75
N ASN A 121 -20.70 11.12 -1.71
CA ASN A 121 -20.72 9.70 -1.32
C ASN A 121 -19.54 9.31 -0.43
N LEU A 122 -18.89 10.27 0.23
CA LEU A 122 -17.66 10.04 0.97
C LEU A 122 -17.85 9.00 2.09
N GLU A 123 -18.99 8.99 2.75
CA GLU A 123 -19.32 8.08 3.84
C GLU A 123 -19.41 6.61 3.40
N GLN A 124 -19.70 6.35 2.11
CA GLN A 124 -19.79 4.98 1.57
C GLN A 124 -18.44 4.25 1.65
N PHE A 125 -17.33 4.99 1.60
CA PHE A 125 -16.00 4.43 1.77
C PHE A 125 -15.87 3.60 3.06
N THR A 126 -16.47 4.06 4.16
CA THR A 126 -16.38 3.38 5.47
C THR A 126 -17.00 1.98 5.46
N THR A 127 -17.96 1.73 4.59
CA THR A 127 -18.57 0.41 4.39
C THR A 127 -17.75 -0.44 3.42
N ASP A 128 -17.35 0.16 2.31
CA ASP A 128 -16.66 -0.57 1.24
C ASP A 128 -15.27 -1.09 1.67
N ILE A 129 -14.58 -0.39 2.57
CA ILE A 129 -13.26 -0.78 3.08
C ILE A 129 -13.31 -2.03 3.98
N LEU A 130 -14.45 -2.35 4.59
CA LEU A 130 -14.59 -3.44 5.56
C LEU A 130 -14.37 -4.83 4.96
N GLU A 131 -14.53 -4.99 3.65
CA GLU A 131 -14.30 -6.25 2.94
C GLU A 131 -12.81 -6.56 2.75
N SER A 132 -11.96 -5.58 2.97
CA SER A 132 -10.51 -5.68 2.72
C SER A 132 -9.77 -6.16 3.96
N LYS A 133 -8.73 -6.98 3.73
CA LYS A 133 -7.87 -7.49 4.80
C LYS A 133 -6.53 -6.79 4.88
N VAL A 134 -6.07 -6.16 3.81
CA VAL A 134 -4.77 -5.48 3.74
C VAL A 134 -4.93 -4.13 3.07
N LEU A 135 -4.55 -3.09 3.77
CA LEU A 135 -4.46 -1.73 3.25
C LEU A 135 -3.16 -1.55 2.47
N VAL A 136 -3.21 -0.95 1.29
CA VAL A 136 -2.06 -0.57 0.48
C VAL A 136 -2.12 0.93 0.20
N THR A 137 -1.07 1.66 0.57
CA THR A 137 -1.00 3.13 0.38
C THR A 137 0.40 3.56 -0.02
N PHE A 138 0.56 4.85 -0.31
CA PHE A 138 1.88 5.48 -0.41
C PHE A 138 2.05 6.56 0.68
N ASN A 139 2.83 6.29 1.71
CA ASN A 139 3.00 7.14 2.91
C ASN A 139 1.75 7.22 3.80
N GLY A 140 0.79 6.35 3.60
CA GLY A 140 -0.50 6.43 4.27
C GLY A 140 -0.48 6.05 5.74
N ARG A 141 0.55 5.35 6.22
CA ARG A 141 0.73 5.11 7.67
C ARG A 141 0.83 6.41 8.46
N CYS A 142 1.42 7.45 7.85
CA CYS A 142 1.63 8.74 8.50
C CYS A 142 0.56 9.78 8.14
N PHE A 143 -0.24 9.56 7.09
CA PHE A 143 -1.19 10.54 6.61
C PHE A 143 -2.59 9.96 6.35
N ASP A 144 -2.79 9.16 5.31
CA ASP A 144 -4.11 8.70 4.88
C ASP A 144 -4.86 7.95 5.98
N ALA A 145 -4.23 6.96 6.61
CA ALA A 145 -4.90 6.13 7.60
C ALA A 145 -5.31 6.92 8.86
N PRO A 146 -4.46 7.76 9.49
CA PRO A 146 -4.89 8.64 10.57
C PRO A 146 -6.02 9.60 10.17
N VAL A 147 -5.96 10.20 8.98
CA VAL A 147 -6.98 11.15 8.49
C VAL A 147 -8.31 10.44 8.26
N LEU A 148 -8.34 9.30 7.56
CA LEU A 148 -9.53 8.49 7.34
C LEU A 148 -10.19 8.05 8.65
N THR A 149 -9.38 7.62 9.62
CA THR A 149 -9.89 7.21 10.93
C THR A 149 -10.46 8.40 11.71
N SER A 150 -9.77 9.54 11.72
CA SER A 150 -10.20 10.70 12.52
C SER A 150 -11.41 11.44 11.93
N HIS A 151 -11.51 11.54 10.60
CA HIS A 151 -12.56 12.32 9.93
C HIS A 151 -13.80 11.49 9.59
N LEU A 152 -13.62 10.20 9.21
CA LEU A 152 -14.73 9.35 8.80
C LEU A 152 -15.05 8.26 9.83
N GLY A 153 -14.24 8.07 10.87
CA GLY A 153 -14.38 6.93 11.77
C GLY A 153 -14.14 5.59 11.06
N ALA A 154 -13.41 5.59 9.94
CA ALA A 154 -13.18 4.40 9.15
C ALA A 154 -12.41 3.33 9.95
N VAL A 155 -12.92 2.10 9.96
CA VAL A 155 -12.24 0.94 10.52
C VAL A 155 -11.36 0.33 9.43
N LEU A 156 -10.06 0.61 9.50
CA LEU A 156 -9.08 0.18 8.51
C LEU A 156 -8.41 -1.13 8.93
N PRO A 157 -7.98 -1.99 7.96
CA PRO A 157 -7.11 -3.12 8.24
C PRO A 157 -5.82 -2.65 8.94
N LYS A 158 -5.40 -3.38 9.98
CA LYS A 158 -4.10 -3.15 10.64
C LYS A 158 -2.94 -3.70 9.80
N ALA A 159 -3.21 -4.73 9.00
CA ALA A 159 -2.30 -5.20 7.98
C ALA A 159 -2.18 -4.13 6.89
N HIS A 160 -1.03 -3.45 6.85
CA HIS A 160 -0.83 -2.27 6.03
C HIS A 160 0.51 -2.33 5.27
N ILE A 161 0.45 -2.43 3.96
CA ILE A 161 1.59 -2.31 3.07
C ILE A 161 1.70 -0.84 2.64
N ASP A 162 2.57 -0.10 3.30
CA ASP A 162 2.91 1.26 2.86
C ASP A 162 4.05 1.15 1.83
N VAL A 163 3.73 1.39 0.56
CA VAL A 163 4.66 1.23 -0.57
C VAL A 163 5.91 2.10 -0.41
N ARG A 164 5.78 3.29 0.22
CA ARG A 164 6.94 4.14 0.54
C ARG A 164 7.90 3.44 1.50
N ASN A 165 7.40 2.74 2.52
CA ASN A 165 8.24 2.00 3.46
C ASN A 165 8.94 0.81 2.77
N VAL A 166 8.22 0.10 1.91
CA VAL A 166 8.78 -1.00 1.11
C VAL A 166 9.90 -0.50 0.21
N LEU A 167 9.68 0.59 -0.56
CA LEU A 167 10.68 1.21 -1.42
C LEU A 167 11.88 1.76 -0.65
N THR A 168 11.64 2.30 0.55
CA THR A 168 12.73 2.76 1.43
C THR A 168 13.63 1.58 1.86
N GLY A 169 13.08 0.38 2.03
CA GLY A 169 13.85 -0.85 2.26
C GLY A 169 14.84 -1.17 1.13
N LEU A 170 14.52 -0.78 -0.10
CA LEU A 170 15.40 -0.86 -1.28
C LEU A 170 16.33 0.36 -1.45
N GLY A 171 16.35 1.30 -0.49
CA GLY A 171 17.09 2.55 -0.61
C GLY A 171 16.47 3.57 -1.57
N ILE A 172 15.26 3.33 -2.08
CA ILE A 172 14.55 4.23 -2.99
C ILE A 172 13.79 5.27 -2.17
N LYS A 173 14.09 6.54 -2.38
CA LYS A 173 13.55 7.68 -1.63
C LYS A 173 12.83 8.65 -2.57
N GLY A 174 11.77 9.29 -2.05
CA GLY A 174 11.03 10.33 -2.75
C GLY A 174 9.53 10.18 -2.59
N GLY A 175 8.78 11.07 -3.21
CA GLY A 175 7.33 10.97 -3.32
C GLY A 175 6.89 10.00 -4.42
N LEU A 176 5.59 9.69 -4.45
CA LEU A 176 4.97 8.74 -5.37
C LEU A 176 5.45 8.95 -6.83
N LYS A 177 5.40 10.18 -7.33
CA LYS A 177 5.77 10.53 -8.72
C LYS A 177 7.23 10.28 -9.06
N LYS A 178 8.15 10.43 -8.10
CA LYS A 178 9.57 10.06 -8.32
C LYS A 178 9.74 8.56 -8.41
N CYS A 179 8.99 7.81 -7.62
CA CYS A 179 9.01 6.35 -7.65
C CYS A 179 8.39 5.82 -8.96
N GLU A 180 7.28 6.42 -9.42
CA GLU A 180 6.67 6.11 -10.71
C GLU A 180 7.64 6.35 -11.87
N ALA A 181 8.27 7.52 -11.92
CA ALA A 181 9.25 7.84 -12.95
C ALA A 181 10.42 6.84 -12.99
N ARG A 182 10.87 6.36 -11.81
CA ARG A 182 11.93 5.35 -11.71
C ARG A 182 11.55 4.03 -12.36
N TYR A 183 10.30 3.61 -12.21
CA TYR A 183 9.80 2.34 -12.76
C TYR A 183 9.04 2.50 -14.09
N GLY A 184 9.07 3.70 -14.68
CA GLY A 184 8.43 3.96 -15.97
C GLY A 184 6.90 3.93 -15.94
N VAL A 185 6.29 4.16 -14.77
CA VAL A 185 4.83 4.26 -14.63
C VAL A 185 4.38 5.63 -15.11
N SER A 186 3.54 5.65 -16.15
CA SER A 186 3.04 6.89 -16.78
C SER A 186 1.65 7.27 -16.27
N ARG A 187 1.42 8.56 -16.12
CA ARG A 187 0.11 9.17 -15.74
C ARG A 187 -0.59 9.85 -16.92
N GLY A 188 -0.07 9.70 -18.13
CA GLY A 188 -0.63 10.40 -19.30
C GLY A 188 -0.70 11.92 -19.10
N ASP A 189 -1.88 12.51 -19.32
CA ASP A 189 -2.12 13.97 -19.26
C ASP A 189 -1.94 14.57 -17.84
N LEU A 190 -1.88 13.74 -16.79
CA LEU A 190 -1.65 14.15 -15.40
C LEU A 190 -0.16 14.18 -15.03
N THR A 191 0.72 13.92 -15.99
CA THR A 191 2.16 13.98 -15.77
C THR A 191 2.59 15.39 -15.33
N GLY A 192 3.32 15.47 -14.20
CA GLY A 192 3.78 16.74 -13.63
C GLY A 192 2.83 17.40 -12.61
N ALA A 193 1.57 16.94 -12.51
CA ALA A 193 0.69 17.37 -11.43
C ALA A 193 1.20 16.84 -10.07
N ASP A 194 1.16 17.64 -9.02
CA ASP A 194 1.50 17.26 -7.65
C ASP A 194 0.29 17.38 -6.71
N GLY A 195 0.43 17.01 -5.42
CA GLY A 195 -0.67 17.09 -4.46
C GLY A 195 -1.27 18.50 -4.28
N TYR A 196 -0.50 19.57 -4.55
CA TYR A 196 -1.03 20.91 -4.54
C TYR A 196 -2.05 21.17 -5.66
N PHE A 197 -1.90 20.49 -6.79
CA PHE A 197 -2.87 20.56 -7.87
C PHE A 197 -4.26 20.06 -7.45
N ALA A 198 -4.35 18.98 -6.66
CA ALA A 198 -5.61 18.50 -6.11
C ALA A 198 -6.28 19.54 -5.18
N VAL A 199 -5.51 20.22 -4.33
CA VAL A 199 -6.01 21.32 -3.49
C VAL A 199 -6.57 22.45 -4.35
N VAL A 200 -5.91 22.82 -5.45
CA VAL A 200 -6.38 23.87 -6.36
C VAL A 200 -7.67 23.44 -7.06
N LEU A 201 -7.74 22.18 -7.53
CA LEU A 201 -8.96 21.64 -8.14
C LEU A 201 -10.13 21.68 -7.19
N TRP A 202 -9.94 21.26 -5.93
CA TRP A 202 -11.01 21.30 -4.93
C TRP A 202 -11.51 22.72 -4.66
N ARG A 203 -10.62 23.69 -4.43
CA ARG A 203 -10.98 25.09 -4.22
C ARG A 203 -11.73 25.70 -5.41
N GLU A 204 -11.31 25.40 -6.63
CA GLU A 204 -11.99 25.83 -7.85
C GLU A 204 -13.36 25.16 -8.00
N TYR A 205 -13.49 23.88 -7.63
CA TYR A 205 -14.77 23.19 -7.61
C TYR A 205 -15.73 23.79 -6.62
N GLN A 206 -15.32 24.06 -5.39
CA GLN A 206 -16.14 24.73 -4.38
C GLN A 206 -16.62 26.10 -4.84
N ARG A 207 -15.75 26.85 -5.52
CA ARG A 207 -16.06 28.21 -5.99
C ARG A 207 -17.02 28.24 -7.18
N ARG A 208 -16.94 27.25 -8.08
CA ARG A 208 -17.65 27.28 -9.38
C ARG A 208 -18.79 26.30 -9.48
N GLY A 209 -18.77 25.20 -8.72
CA GLY A 209 -19.70 24.08 -8.87
C GLY A 209 -19.55 23.32 -10.21
N ASP A 210 -18.45 23.54 -10.94
CA ASP A 210 -18.24 22.97 -12.27
C ASP A 210 -17.89 21.47 -12.19
N PRO A 211 -18.75 20.56 -12.68
CA PRO A 211 -18.50 19.11 -12.59
C PRO A 211 -17.22 18.65 -13.27
N ALA A 212 -16.75 19.38 -14.30
CA ALA A 212 -15.53 19.05 -15.02
C ALA A 212 -14.28 19.18 -14.13
N ILE A 213 -14.33 20.06 -13.14
CA ILE A 213 -13.23 20.23 -12.16
C ILE A 213 -13.19 19.04 -11.21
N LEU A 214 -14.35 18.62 -10.69
CA LEU A 214 -14.43 17.44 -9.84
C LEU A 214 -14.02 16.18 -10.58
N GLU A 215 -14.48 15.99 -11.82
CA GLU A 215 -14.07 14.90 -12.69
C GLU A 215 -12.53 14.82 -12.83
N THR A 216 -11.89 15.98 -13.01
CA THR A 216 -10.43 16.05 -13.09
C THR A 216 -9.74 15.71 -11.77
N LEU A 217 -10.32 16.10 -10.63
CA LEU A 217 -9.82 15.75 -9.29
C LEU A 217 -9.92 14.24 -9.05
N LEU A 218 -11.07 13.63 -9.37
CA LEU A 218 -11.27 12.20 -9.23
C LEU A 218 -10.37 11.39 -10.19
N ALA A 219 -10.16 11.90 -11.39
CA ALA A 219 -9.20 11.29 -12.34
C ALA A 219 -7.77 11.30 -11.78
N TYR A 220 -7.38 12.38 -11.10
CA TYR A 220 -6.08 12.50 -10.47
C TYR A 220 -5.92 11.53 -9.30
N ASN A 221 -6.85 11.52 -8.36
CA ASN A 221 -6.84 10.63 -7.19
C ASN A 221 -6.92 9.14 -7.59
N ALA A 222 -7.73 8.79 -8.61
CA ALA A 222 -7.80 7.44 -9.17
C ALA A 222 -6.46 7.00 -9.81
N ALA A 223 -5.74 7.93 -10.46
CA ALA A 223 -4.43 7.61 -11.03
C ALA A 223 -3.40 7.26 -9.94
N ASP A 224 -3.49 7.87 -8.75
CA ASP A 224 -2.61 7.59 -7.63
C ASP A 224 -2.78 6.15 -7.12
N VAL A 225 -4.00 5.67 -6.91
CA VAL A 225 -4.24 4.29 -6.46
C VAL A 225 -3.92 3.24 -7.53
N LEU A 226 -4.11 3.55 -8.80
CA LEU A 226 -3.79 2.63 -9.91
C LEU A 226 -2.29 2.38 -10.06
N ALA A 227 -1.47 3.33 -9.65
CA ALA A 227 -0.02 3.18 -9.65
C ALA A 227 0.49 2.24 -8.53
N LEU A 228 -0.24 2.12 -7.41
CA LEU A 228 0.22 1.40 -6.22
C LEU A 228 0.53 -0.07 -6.46
N PRO A 229 -0.35 -0.89 -7.09
CA PRO A 229 -0.04 -2.29 -7.36
C PRO A 229 1.17 -2.46 -8.28
N VAL A 230 1.32 -1.58 -9.27
CA VAL A 230 2.45 -1.62 -10.22
C VAL A 230 3.76 -1.37 -9.49
N LEU A 231 3.82 -0.31 -8.67
CA LEU A 231 5.01 0.01 -7.87
C LEU A 231 5.31 -1.06 -6.84
N LEU A 232 4.27 -1.60 -6.19
CA LEU A 232 4.41 -2.66 -5.20
C LEU A 232 5.02 -3.92 -5.82
N VAL A 233 4.54 -4.35 -7.00
CA VAL A 233 5.06 -5.55 -7.66
C VAL A 233 6.49 -5.34 -8.15
N HIS A 234 6.86 -4.16 -8.65
CA HIS A 234 8.25 -3.84 -8.94
C HIS A 234 9.13 -3.97 -7.69
N ALA A 235 8.71 -3.35 -6.59
CA ALA A 235 9.46 -3.41 -5.33
C ALA A 235 9.55 -4.84 -4.77
N ILE A 236 8.48 -5.64 -4.86
CA ILE A 236 8.48 -7.06 -4.47
C ILE A 236 9.51 -7.83 -5.28
N ASN A 237 9.52 -7.68 -6.59
CA ASN A 237 10.47 -8.41 -7.45
C ASN A 237 11.92 -8.04 -7.12
N ASP A 238 12.21 -6.75 -6.89
CA ASP A 238 13.55 -6.29 -6.47
C ASP A 238 13.94 -6.89 -5.09
N LEU A 239 13.01 -6.90 -4.12
CA LEU A 239 13.25 -7.47 -2.79
C LEU A 239 13.41 -8.99 -2.80
N LEU A 240 12.70 -9.70 -3.68
CA LEU A 240 12.81 -11.13 -3.83
C LEU A 240 14.21 -11.57 -4.24
N LEU A 241 14.95 -10.75 -5.00
CA LEU A 241 16.33 -11.04 -5.40
C LEU A 241 17.27 -11.16 -4.19
N GLU A 242 16.95 -10.52 -3.08
CA GLU A 242 17.69 -10.60 -1.81
C GLU A 242 17.31 -11.86 -0.97
N THR A 243 16.43 -12.71 -1.49
CA THR A 243 15.91 -13.91 -0.82
C THR A 243 16.22 -15.17 -1.64
N PRO A 244 16.22 -16.36 -1.03
CA PRO A 244 16.35 -17.61 -1.78
C PRO A 244 15.06 -18.05 -2.50
N PHE A 245 14.12 -17.13 -2.73
CA PHE A 245 12.78 -17.43 -3.25
C PHE A 245 12.44 -16.70 -4.54
N ALA A 246 13.39 -15.96 -5.15
CA ALA A 246 13.15 -15.17 -6.35
C ALA A 246 12.51 -15.98 -7.48
N ASP A 247 13.07 -17.15 -7.82
CA ASP A 247 12.56 -17.99 -8.91
C ASP A 247 11.14 -18.52 -8.66
N ARG A 248 10.75 -18.66 -7.38
CA ARG A 248 9.44 -19.21 -7.01
C ARG A 248 8.34 -18.16 -6.96
N TYR A 249 8.68 -16.94 -6.59
CA TYR A 249 7.70 -15.90 -6.24
C TYR A 249 7.76 -14.68 -7.15
N ALA A 250 8.63 -14.63 -8.16
CA ALA A 250 8.65 -13.53 -9.12
C ALA A 250 7.26 -13.33 -9.75
N LEU A 251 6.84 -12.06 -9.80
CA LEU A 251 5.51 -11.68 -10.27
C LEU A 251 5.60 -10.97 -11.63
N PRO A 252 4.67 -11.22 -12.56
CA PRO A 252 4.52 -10.38 -13.73
C PRO A 252 4.11 -8.96 -13.28
N ILE A 253 4.69 -7.95 -13.91
CA ILE A 253 4.30 -6.56 -13.64
C ILE A 253 2.87 -6.36 -14.13
N PRO A 254 1.93 -5.96 -13.26
CA PRO A 254 0.55 -5.76 -13.65
C PRO A 254 0.43 -4.53 -14.55
N ARG A 255 -0.51 -4.56 -15.46
CA ARG A 255 -0.94 -3.35 -16.17
C ARG A 255 -1.82 -2.53 -15.22
N PRO A 256 -1.67 -1.20 -15.19
CA PRO A 256 -2.61 -0.36 -14.46
C PRO A 256 -4.05 -0.65 -14.91
N GLY A 257 -4.97 -0.69 -13.97
CA GLY A 257 -6.40 -0.77 -14.26
C GLY A 257 -6.90 0.45 -15.06
N ALA A 258 -8.13 0.37 -15.54
CA ALA A 258 -8.76 1.50 -16.20
C ALA A 258 -9.13 2.58 -15.18
N ASN A 259 -8.75 3.82 -15.46
CA ASN A 259 -9.24 4.95 -14.68
C ASN A 259 -10.70 5.23 -15.09
N PRO A 260 -11.68 5.17 -14.17
CA PRO A 260 -13.09 5.46 -14.52
C PRO A 260 -13.35 6.93 -14.83
N HIS A 261 -12.39 7.79 -14.55
CA HIS A 261 -12.45 9.23 -14.77
C HIS A 261 -11.43 9.68 -15.80
N ALA A 262 -11.74 10.76 -16.50
CA ALA A 262 -10.82 11.37 -17.45
C ALA A 262 -10.53 12.84 -17.07
N PRO A 263 -9.27 13.26 -17.04
CA PRO A 263 -8.96 14.65 -16.80
C PRO A 263 -9.48 15.51 -17.96
N VAL A 264 -10.21 16.58 -17.65
CA VAL A 264 -10.82 17.44 -18.66
C VAL A 264 -9.78 18.42 -19.21
N PRO A 265 -9.46 18.38 -20.54
CA PRO A 265 -8.36 19.18 -21.10
C PRO A 265 -8.52 20.69 -20.90
N ALA A 266 -9.77 21.20 -20.88
CA ALA A 266 -10.04 22.62 -20.64
C ALA A 266 -9.69 23.03 -19.19
N VAL A 267 -9.93 22.13 -18.20
CA VAL A 267 -9.55 22.35 -16.80
C VAL A 267 -8.04 22.32 -16.66
N LEU A 268 -7.36 21.33 -17.26
CA LEU A 268 -5.90 21.23 -17.24
C LEU A 268 -5.24 22.49 -17.80
N ARG A 269 -5.68 22.96 -18.98
CA ARG A 269 -5.15 24.21 -19.58
C ARG A 269 -5.38 25.42 -18.69
N ARG A 270 -6.58 25.55 -18.10
CA ARG A 270 -6.92 26.69 -17.23
C ARG A 270 -6.09 26.74 -15.96
N LEU A 271 -5.75 25.56 -15.41
CA LEU A 271 -5.02 25.42 -14.16
C LEU A 271 -3.56 25.00 -14.35
N ALA A 272 -3.02 25.10 -15.58
CA ALA A 272 -1.66 24.70 -15.92
C ALA A 272 -0.58 25.37 -15.03
N TRP A 273 -0.84 26.59 -14.53
CA TRP A 273 0.04 27.30 -13.60
C TRP A 273 0.24 26.56 -12.27
N ALA A 274 -0.68 25.68 -11.87
CA ALA A 274 -0.57 24.89 -10.64
C ALA A 274 0.31 23.64 -10.80
N PHE A 275 0.63 23.24 -12.06
CA PHE A 275 1.52 22.09 -12.33
C PHE A 275 3.00 22.42 -12.09
N SER A 276 3.40 23.69 -12.07
CA SER A 276 4.80 24.13 -12.21
C SER A 276 5.38 24.77 -10.94
N ARG A 277 4.81 24.58 -9.77
CA ARG A 277 5.45 25.05 -8.54
C ARG A 277 6.56 24.07 -8.13
N LYS A 278 7.75 24.31 -8.68
CA LYS A 278 9.03 23.75 -8.20
C LYS A 278 9.48 24.50 -6.94
#